data_3521715043a67bc8bdd12ec9185768f2
#
_entry.id   3521715043a67bc8bdd12ec9185768f2
#
_cell.length_a   1.000
_cell.length_b   1.000
_cell.length_c   1.000
_cell.angle_alpha   90.00
_cell.angle_beta   90.00
_cell.angle_gamma   90.00
#
_symmetry.space_group_name_H-M   'P 1'
#
loop_
_entity.id
_entity.type
_entity.pdbx_description
1 polymer ?
#
loop_
_entity_poly.entity_id
_entity_poly.type
_entity_poly.pdbx_seq_one_letter_code
_entity_poly.pdbx_strand_id
1 'polypeptide(L)'
;MLLWAALVTLKPFLASSQLDSGNYILSSYKISLPLPQLSSVRTPKATPEDVFFSLVHNPYTPTPTPTPTPTPTPIPAGPVIRLVIPSINVERAVVPLRQYRDNNGQIQYDTNSLFATSSRLDLVGQTLTSGDPGGGGNIVLVGHNYNRGWYAWEGVFVKIDHLKPGDKIVLYTENGGKFNYFVTKVVQVPYLYKTAAELNNHLNYLGPTHDERVTMVTCGGPFGVWSARIYVVAKQ
;
A
#
# COMPACT_ATOMS: atom_id res chain seq x y z
N MET A 1 -15.33 53.56 -7.42
CA MET A 1 -16.11 52.31 -7.17
C MET A 1 -15.28 51.45 -6.22
N LEU A 2 -15.81 51.31 -4.99
CA LEU A 2 -15.10 50.81 -3.80
C LEU A 2 -15.01 49.30 -3.81
N LEU A 3 -13.76 48.75 -3.68
CA LEU A 3 -13.47 47.36 -3.35
C LEU A 3 -13.76 47.12 -1.86
N TRP A 4 -14.57 46.12 -1.56
CA TRP A 4 -14.70 45.57 -0.21
C TRP A 4 -13.82 44.32 -0.11
N ALA A 5 -12.73 44.42 0.66
CA ALA A 5 -11.93 43.31 1.08
C ALA A 5 -12.48 42.80 2.43
N ALA A 6 -13.03 41.61 2.46
CA ALA A 6 -13.43 40.95 3.70
C ALA A 6 -12.22 40.21 4.28
N LEU A 7 -11.66 40.75 5.35
CA LEU A 7 -10.60 40.15 6.15
C LEU A 7 -11.24 39.12 7.09
N VAL A 8 -11.04 37.84 6.83
CA VAL A 8 -11.39 36.76 7.77
C VAL A 8 -10.16 36.46 8.62
N THR A 9 -10.18 36.97 9.85
CA THR A 9 -9.18 36.64 10.86
C THR A 9 -9.51 35.30 11.51
N LEU A 10 -8.77 34.27 11.18
CA LEU A 10 -8.77 33.00 11.90
C LEU A 10 -7.87 33.12 13.14
N LYS A 11 -8.50 33.08 14.33
CA LYS A 11 -7.79 32.94 15.60
C LYS A 11 -7.21 31.52 15.72
N PRO A 12 -5.95 31.34 16.15
CA PRO A 12 -5.43 30.02 16.45
C PRO A 12 -6.03 29.51 17.77
N PHE A 13 -6.68 28.35 17.71
CA PHE A 13 -7.12 27.61 18.89
C PHE A 13 -5.93 26.83 19.42
N LEU A 14 -5.28 27.35 20.47
CA LEU A 14 -4.26 26.63 21.24
C LEU A 14 -4.98 25.64 22.16
N ALA A 15 -5.01 24.38 21.78
CA ALA A 15 -5.36 23.30 22.70
C ALA A 15 -4.10 22.87 23.45
N SER A 16 -4.00 23.26 24.71
CA SER A 16 -3.03 22.74 25.67
C SER A 16 -3.41 21.30 26.00
N SER A 17 -2.66 20.31 25.53
CA SER A 17 -2.74 18.94 26.01
C SER A 17 -1.97 18.82 27.31
N GLN A 18 -2.66 18.84 28.45
CA GLN A 18 -2.14 18.31 29.70
C GLN A 18 -2.03 16.79 29.56
N LEU A 19 -0.81 16.30 29.71
CA LEU A 19 -0.52 14.88 29.92
C LEU A 19 -0.92 14.52 31.34
N ASP A 20 -2.08 13.89 31.46
CA ASP A 20 -2.53 13.29 32.71
C ASP A 20 -1.88 11.91 32.84
N SER A 21 -1.06 11.76 33.87
CA SER A 21 -0.39 10.53 34.23
C SER A 21 -1.40 9.53 34.81
N GLY A 22 -2.08 8.81 33.90
CA GLY A 22 -3.02 7.75 34.27
C GLY A 22 -2.32 6.50 34.71
N ASN A 23 -2.47 6.16 36.01
CA ASN A 23 -2.10 4.89 36.60
C ASN A 23 -2.73 3.71 35.85
N TYR A 24 -1.91 2.90 35.21
CA TYR A 24 -2.34 1.59 34.73
C TYR A 24 -2.37 0.61 35.90
N ILE A 25 -3.56 0.29 36.37
CA ILE A 25 -3.78 -0.82 37.29
C ILE A 25 -3.71 -2.10 36.45
N LEU A 26 -2.59 -2.81 36.54
CA LEU A 26 -2.49 -4.18 36.07
C LEU A 26 -3.33 -5.08 36.97
N SER A 27 -4.55 -5.40 36.55
CA SER A 27 -5.35 -6.45 37.17
C SER A 27 -4.74 -7.81 36.83
N SER A 28 -3.98 -8.36 37.79
CA SER A 28 -3.46 -9.73 37.73
C SER A 28 -4.59 -10.72 37.97
N TYR A 29 -5.10 -11.32 36.91
CA TYR A 29 -5.97 -12.48 36.99
C TYR A 29 -5.14 -13.70 37.41
N LYS A 30 -5.27 -14.13 38.67
CA LYS A 30 -4.83 -15.46 39.14
C LYS A 30 -5.84 -16.47 38.60
N ILE A 31 -5.49 -17.19 37.55
CA ILE A 31 -6.23 -18.38 37.11
C ILE A 31 -5.70 -19.54 37.98
N SER A 32 -6.51 -19.95 38.95
CA SER A 32 -6.26 -21.16 39.74
C SER A 32 -6.87 -22.34 38.99
N LEU A 33 -6.04 -23.15 38.35
CA LEU A 33 -6.45 -24.41 37.75
C LEU A 33 -6.50 -25.47 38.86
N PRO A 34 -7.58 -26.24 39.00
CA PRO A 34 -7.61 -27.36 39.97
C PRO A 34 -6.65 -28.45 39.48
N LEU A 35 -5.74 -28.87 40.35
CA LEU A 35 -4.88 -30.03 40.12
C LEU A 35 -5.75 -31.29 40.01
N PRO A 36 -5.53 -32.17 39.02
CA PRO A 36 -6.21 -33.44 38.95
C PRO A 36 -5.76 -34.30 40.16
N GLN A 37 -6.73 -34.80 40.92
CA GLN A 37 -6.52 -35.78 41.96
C GLN A 37 -5.98 -37.07 41.36
N LEU A 38 -4.75 -37.41 41.72
CA LEU A 38 -4.18 -38.73 41.44
C LEU A 38 -4.94 -39.76 42.28
N SER A 39 -5.89 -40.46 41.64
CA SER A 39 -6.45 -41.68 42.19
C SER A 39 -5.33 -42.73 42.28
N SER A 40 -5.11 -43.25 43.47
CA SER A 40 -4.14 -44.31 43.72
C SER A 40 -4.50 -45.54 42.89
N VAL A 41 -3.77 -45.80 41.82
CA VAL A 41 -3.79 -47.06 41.09
C VAL A 41 -3.10 -48.09 41.96
N ARG A 42 -3.86 -49.08 42.49
CA ARG A 42 -3.27 -50.26 43.11
C ARG A 42 -2.45 -51.02 42.10
N THR A 43 -1.16 -51.10 42.27
CA THR A 43 -0.28 -52.00 41.53
C THR A 43 -0.64 -53.44 41.86
N PRO A 44 -0.98 -54.29 40.85
CA PRO A 44 -1.11 -55.72 41.08
C PRO A 44 0.26 -56.31 41.44
N LYS A 45 0.30 -57.14 42.49
CA LYS A 45 1.48 -57.87 42.93
C LYS A 45 1.75 -58.96 41.87
N ALA A 46 2.78 -58.72 41.03
CA ALA A 46 3.22 -59.71 40.05
C ALA A 46 3.76 -60.95 40.72
N THR A 47 3.26 -62.10 40.34
CA THR A 47 3.83 -63.43 40.68
C THR A 47 4.98 -63.72 39.74
N PRO A 48 6.02 -64.47 40.15
CA PRO A 48 7.29 -64.67 39.37
C PRO A 48 7.19 -65.53 38.10
N GLU A 49 5.98 -65.90 37.69
CA GLU A 49 5.83 -66.92 36.61
C GLU A 49 5.42 -66.33 35.23
N ASP A 50 5.19 -65.01 35.17
CA ASP A 50 4.66 -64.39 33.92
C ASP A 50 5.70 -63.58 33.13
N VAL A 51 6.99 -63.85 33.27
CA VAL A 51 7.99 -63.15 32.46
C VAL A 51 8.23 -63.94 31.16
N PHE A 52 7.19 -64.05 30.33
CA PHE A 52 7.38 -64.38 28.94
C PHE A 52 7.66 -63.04 28.22
N PHE A 53 8.93 -62.73 27.97
CA PHE A 53 9.31 -61.69 27.00
C PHE A 53 8.89 -62.13 25.61
N SER A 54 7.65 -61.84 25.24
CA SER A 54 7.29 -61.82 23.86
C SER A 54 8.06 -60.65 23.23
N LEU A 55 9.09 -60.95 22.47
CA LEU A 55 9.73 -60.01 21.53
C LEU A 55 8.71 -59.70 20.44
N VAL A 56 7.76 -58.83 20.78
CA VAL A 56 6.89 -58.24 19.76
C VAL A 56 7.78 -57.38 18.91
N HIS A 57 8.12 -57.96 17.75
CA HIS A 57 8.73 -57.19 16.67
C HIS A 57 7.77 -56.03 16.34
N ASN A 58 8.14 -54.83 16.73
CA ASN A 58 7.33 -53.64 16.47
C ASN A 58 7.49 -53.30 15.00
N PRO A 59 6.49 -53.58 14.14
CA PRO A 59 6.62 -53.31 12.71
C PRO A 59 6.36 -51.83 12.36
N TYR A 60 6.31 -50.97 13.38
CA TYR A 60 6.13 -49.53 13.13
C TYR A 60 7.45 -48.95 12.66
N THR A 61 7.65 -48.94 11.36
CA THR A 61 8.63 -48.04 10.73
C THR A 61 8.22 -46.62 11.05
N PRO A 62 9.08 -45.80 11.66
CA PRO A 62 8.72 -44.43 11.96
C PRO A 62 8.39 -43.73 10.64
N THR A 63 7.15 -43.26 10.52
CA THR A 63 6.75 -42.41 9.40
C THR A 63 7.70 -41.20 9.34
N PRO A 64 8.34 -40.92 8.21
CA PRO A 64 9.25 -39.78 8.13
C PRO A 64 8.51 -38.51 8.51
N THR A 65 9.01 -37.83 9.51
CA THR A 65 8.49 -36.50 9.90
C THR A 65 8.59 -35.58 8.68
N PRO A 66 7.49 -34.93 8.24
CA PRO A 66 7.54 -34.05 7.08
C PRO A 66 8.61 -32.97 7.34
N THR A 67 9.55 -32.87 6.43
CA THR A 67 10.55 -31.80 6.45
C THR A 67 9.80 -30.46 6.40
N PRO A 68 10.05 -29.52 7.33
CA PRO A 68 9.37 -28.23 7.29
C PRO A 68 9.61 -27.56 5.95
N THR A 69 8.53 -27.21 5.25
CA THR A 69 8.60 -26.43 4.03
C THR A 69 9.27 -25.09 4.36
N PRO A 70 10.30 -24.67 3.64
CA PRO A 70 10.97 -23.41 3.93
C PRO A 70 9.95 -22.26 3.86
N THR A 71 9.86 -21.48 4.92
CA THR A 71 9.05 -20.26 4.93
C THR A 71 9.59 -19.31 3.86
N PRO A 72 8.76 -18.79 2.95
CA PRO A 72 9.24 -17.88 1.92
C PRO A 72 9.90 -16.66 2.58
N THR A 73 11.10 -16.33 2.13
CA THR A 73 11.79 -15.11 2.59
C THR A 73 10.96 -13.90 2.19
N PRO A 74 10.67 -12.96 3.13
CA PRO A 74 9.94 -11.74 2.81
C PRO A 74 10.64 -10.97 1.69
N ILE A 75 9.86 -10.49 0.72
CA ILE A 75 10.37 -9.63 -0.36
C ILE A 75 10.73 -8.28 0.26
N PRO A 76 11.96 -7.76 0.06
CA PRO A 76 12.37 -6.50 0.67
C PRO A 76 11.53 -5.33 0.15
N ALA A 77 10.99 -4.51 1.07
CA ALA A 77 10.35 -3.25 0.74
C ALA A 77 11.36 -2.26 0.16
N GLY A 78 10.90 -1.33 -0.67
CA GLY A 78 11.74 -0.27 -1.20
C GLY A 78 11.09 0.53 -2.31
N PRO A 79 11.70 1.68 -2.70
CA PRO A 79 11.16 2.55 -3.74
C PRO A 79 11.03 1.82 -5.09
N VAL A 80 10.00 2.20 -5.83
CA VAL A 80 9.73 1.62 -7.14
C VAL A 80 10.72 2.18 -8.16
N ILE A 81 11.34 1.29 -8.95
CA ILE A 81 12.23 1.68 -10.06
C ILE A 81 11.63 1.37 -11.43
N ARG A 82 10.67 0.46 -11.52
CA ARG A 82 10.03 0.08 -12.78
C ARG A 82 8.57 -0.34 -12.56
N LEU A 83 7.71 0.12 -13.46
CA LEU A 83 6.30 -0.22 -13.56
C LEU A 83 6.05 -1.01 -14.84
N VAL A 84 5.26 -2.09 -14.76
CA VAL A 84 4.77 -2.87 -15.91
C VAL A 84 3.27 -3.07 -15.81
N ILE A 85 2.52 -2.73 -16.87
CA ILE A 85 1.07 -2.93 -17.00
C ILE A 85 0.80 -3.62 -18.35
N PRO A 86 0.75 -4.95 -18.39
CA PRO A 86 0.68 -5.70 -19.66
C PRO A 86 -0.56 -5.39 -20.49
N SER A 87 -1.73 -5.23 -19.86
CA SER A 87 -3.01 -5.02 -20.56
C SER A 87 -3.07 -3.75 -21.42
N ILE A 88 -2.24 -2.74 -21.13
CA ILE A 88 -2.14 -1.50 -21.91
C ILE A 88 -0.75 -1.26 -22.48
N ASN A 89 0.11 -2.30 -22.47
CA ASN A 89 1.48 -2.29 -22.99
C ASN A 89 2.35 -1.15 -22.43
N VAL A 90 2.29 -0.94 -21.11
CA VAL A 90 3.13 0.02 -20.40
C VAL A 90 4.27 -0.73 -19.69
N GLU A 91 5.51 -0.35 -20.01
CA GLU A 91 6.71 -0.70 -19.25
C GLU A 91 7.58 0.56 -19.17
N ARG A 92 7.77 1.10 -17.95
CA ARG A 92 8.46 2.40 -17.76
C ARG A 92 9.28 2.41 -16.49
N ALA A 93 10.36 3.17 -16.53
CA ALA A 93 11.11 3.53 -15.34
C ALA A 93 10.26 4.43 -14.42
N VAL A 94 10.44 4.22 -13.12
CA VAL A 94 9.83 5.04 -12.08
C VAL A 94 10.94 5.83 -11.39
N VAL A 95 10.70 7.12 -11.19
CA VAL A 95 11.64 8.04 -10.55
C VAL A 95 10.98 8.72 -9.35
N PRO A 96 11.76 9.16 -8.34
CA PRO A 96 11.23 9.96 -7.25
C PRO A 96 10.64 11.27 -7.79
N LEU A 97 9.37 11.54 -7.43
CA LEU A 97 8.66 12.73 -7.87
C LEU A 97 8.74 13.80 -6.78
N ARG A 98 9.39 14.91 -7.11
CA ARG A 98 9.53 16.07 -6.23
C ARG A 98 8.19 16.76 -6.03
N GLN A 99 7.95 17.18 -4.80
CA GLN A 99 6.84 18.07 -4.46
C GLN A 99 7.41 19.43 -4.04
N TYR A 100 6.63 20.46 -4.28
CA TYR A 100 6.89 21.82 -3.80
C TYR A 100 5.56 22.46 -3.38
N ARG A 101 5.65 23.54 -2.62
CA ARG A 101 4.49 24.39 -2.33
C ARG A 101 4.46 25.55 -3.28
N ASP A 102 3.31 25.81 -3.88
CA ASP A 102 3.11 27.02 -4.68
C ASP A 102 2.93 28.27 -3.79
N ASN A 103 2.78 29.43 -4.41
CA ASN A 103 2.61 30.70 -3.71
C ASN A 103 1.35 30.77 -2.82
N ASN A 104 0.38 29.87 -3.02
CA ASN A 104 -0.83 29.71 -2.22
C ASN A 104 -0.65 28.66 -1.12
N GLY A 105 0.54 28.08 -0.97
CA GLY A 105 0.84 27.03 0.00
C GLY A 105 0.31 25.64 -0.40
N GLN A 106 -0.22 25.46 -1.62
CA GLN A 106 -0.72 24.18 -2.10
C GLN A 106 0.41 23.28 -2.56
N ILE A 107 0.29 21.97 -2.28
CA ILE A 107 1.25 20.99 -2.73
C ILE A 107 1.09 20.76 -4.23
N GLN A 108 2.17 20.97 -4.96
CA GLN A 108 2.33 20.73 -6.37
C GLN A 108 3.41 19.66 -6.62
N TYR A 109 3.33 19.01 -7.75
CA TYR A 109 4.31 18.02 -8.19
C TYR A 109 5.11 18.57 -9.36
N ASP A 110 6.43 18.39 -9.33
CA ASP A 110 7.32 18.74 -10.45
C ASP A 110 7.20 17.70 -11.55
N THR A 111 6.08 17.74 -12.27
CA THR A 111 5.83 16.81 -13.38
C THR A 111 6.75 17.05 -14.57
N ASN A 112 7.46 18.19 -14.64
CA ASN A 112 8.47 18.42 -15.68
C ASN A 112 9.66 17.47 -15.53
N SER A 113 9.97 17.00 -14.31
CA SER A 113 11.00 16.00 -14.07
C SER A 113 10.69 14.62 -14.64
N LEU A 114 9.44 14.39 -15.06
CA LEU A 114 9.01 13.13 -15.68
C LEU A 114 9.33 13.05 -17.19
N PHE A 115 9.87 14.11 -17.78
CA PHE A 115 10.37 14.06 -19.14
C PHE A 115 11.75 13.39 -19.17
N ALA A 116 11.84 12.17 -19.69
CA ALA A 116 13.12 11.57 -20.02
C ALA A 116 13.65 12.18 -21.33
N THR A 117 14.74 12.88 -21.27
CA THR A 117 15.47 13.42 -22.43
C THR A 117 14.60 13.99 -23.57
N SER A 118 14.53 15.30 -23.66
CA SER A 118 14.04 16.08 -24.80
C SER A 118 12.74 15.54 -25.44
N SER A 119 11.61 15.82 -24.82
CA SER A 119 10.26 15.82 -25.39
C SER A 119 9.41 14.55 -25.35
N ARG A 120 9.80 13.47 -24.67
CA ARG A 120 8.91 12.31 -24.48
C ARG A 120 8.49 12.14 -23.03
N LEU A 121 7.20 11.85 -22.82
CA LEU A 121 6.55 11.65 -21.52
C LEU A 121 6.76 10.20 -21.04
N ASP A 122 8.01 9.79 -20.89
CA ASP A 122 8.35 8.38 -20.79
C ASP A 122 8.48 7.87 -19.33
N LEU A 123 8.52 8.76 -18.33
CA LEU A 123 8.74 8.40 -16.94
C LEU A 123 7.44 8.41 -16.13
N VAL A 124 7.44 7.59 -15.10
CA VAL A 124 6.43 7.59 -14.02
C VAL A 124 7.09 8.14 -12.77
N GLY A 125 6.40 8.99 -12.03
CA GLY A 125 6.88 9.51 -10.75
C GLY A 125 6.25 8.79 -9.58
N GLN A 126 7.06 8.32 -8.62
CA GLN A 126 6.58 7.92 -7.30
C GLN A 126 6.67 9.13 -6.36
N THR A 127 5.56 9.49 -5.70
CA THR A 127 5.57 10.63 -4.78
C THR A 127 6.36 10.30 -3.51
N LEU A 128 7.20 11.23 -3.05
CA LEU A 128 8.09 11.03 -1.89
C LEU A 128 7.36 10.79 -0.57
N THR A 129 6.08 11.14 -0.50
CA THR A 129 5.22 10.95 0.69
C THR A 129 4.37 9.70 0.62
N SER A 130 4.49 8.91 -0.44
CA SER A 130 3.78 7.64 -0.59
C SER A 130 4.52 6.49 0.09
N GLY A 131 3.79 5.39 0.32
CA GLY A 131 4.39 4.13 0.76
C GLY A 131 5.27 3.50 -0.32
N ASP A 132 6.02 2.48 0.09
CA ASP A 132 6.80 1.61 -0.79
C ASP A 132 6.18 0.21 -0.85
N PRO A 133 6.29 -0.51 -1.97
CA PRO A 133 5.87 -1.91 -2.07
C PRO A 133 6.50 -2.77 -0.97
N GLY A 134 5.66 -3.54 -0.26
CA GLY A 134 6.08 -4.37 0.87
C GLY A 134 6.21 -3.60 2.19
N GLY A 135 6.06 -2.29 2.20
CA GLY A 135 6.10 -1.43 3.39
C GLY A 135 4.73 -1.04 3.93
N GLY A 136 3.67 -1.40 3.19
CA GLY A 136 2.30 -1.00 3.51
C GLY A 136 1.95 0.42 3.04
N GLY A 137 0.68 0.78 3.17
CA GLY A 137 0.18 2.11 2.82
C GLY A 137 -0.09 2.32 1.32
N ASN A 138 -0.21 3.57 0.92
CA ASN A 138 -0.58 3.95 -0.45
C ASN A 138 0.65 4.32 -1.29
N ILE A 139 0.93 3.54 -2.31
CA ILE A 139 1.99 3.77 -3.29
C ILE A 139 1.40 4.64 -4.39
N VAL A 140 1.77 5.92 -4.44
CA VAL A 140 1.19 6.88 -5.40
C VAL A 140 2.12 7.08 -6.58
N LEU A 141 1.64 6.72 -7.77
CA LEU A 141 2.36 6.84 -9.04
C LEU A 141 1.68 7.87 -9.93
N VAL A 142 2.45 8.82 -10.43
CA VAL A 142 1.98 9.93 -11.27
C VAL A 142 2.58 9.78 -12.66
N GLY A 143 1.76 9.96 -13.69
CA GLY A 143 2.22 9.96 -15.07
C GLY A 143 1.39 10.91 -15.92
N HIS A 144 1.98 11.37 -17.02
CA HIS A 144 1.27 12.24 -17.94
C HIS A 144 0.24 11.49 -18.79
N ASN A 145 -0.87 12.17 -19.11
CA ASN A 145 -1.83 11.73 -20.11
C ASN A 145 -1.39 12.22 -21.50
N TYR A 146 -1.31 13.55 -21.69
CA TYR A 146 -0.85 14.19 -22.92
C TYR A 146 0.08 15.36 -22.61
N ASN A 147 0.93 15.72 -23.55
CA ASN A 147 1.68 16.96 -23.52
C ASN A 147 0.99 18.05 -24.37
N ARG A 148 1.04 19.30 -23.90
CA ARG A 148 0.57 20.50 -24.62
C ARG A 148 1.70 21.12 -25.46
N GLY A 149 2.28 20.39 -26.37
CA GLY A 149 3.22 20.99 -27.31
C GLY A 149 2.60 21.25 -28.67
N TRP A 150 3.37 21.82 -29.61
CA TRP A 150 3.01 21.87 -31.04
C TRP A 150 2.70 20.49 -31.63
N TYR A 151 3.15 19.44 -30.90
CA TYR A 151 2.83 18.05 -31.12
C TYR A 151 2.22 17.50 -29.87
N ALA A 152 0.99 17.03 -29.95
CA ALA A 152 0.37 16.32 -28.84
C ALA A 152 1.02 14.92 -28.71
N TRP A 153 1.83 14.74 -27.68
CA TRP A 153 2.43 13.44 -27.38
C TRP A 153 1.53 12.68 -26.40
N GLU A 154 1.33 11.40 -26.68
CA GLU A 154 0.69 10.50 -25.72
C GLU A 154 1.61 10.29 -24.52
N GLY A 155 1.10 10.59 -23.31
CA GLY A 155 1.82 10.34 -22.06
C GLY A 155 1.77 8.86 -21.69
N VAL A 156 2.63 8.49 -20.74
CA VAL A 156 2.73 7.11 -20.25
C VAL A 156 1.40 6.57 -19.72
N PHE A 157 0.54 7.44 -19.19
CA PHE A 157 -0.74 7.08 -18.60
C PHE A 157 -1.96 7.46 -19.47
N VAL A 158 -1.76 7.64 -20.77
CA VAL A 158 -2.86 7.98 -21.70
C VAL A 158 -3.98 6.93 -21.73
N LYS A 159 -3.66 5.68 -21.44
CA LYS A 159 -4.59 4.54 -21.51
C LYS A 159 -4.96 3.94 -20.15
N ILE A 160 -4.64 4.57 -19.01
CA ILE A 160 -4.96 3.96 -17.71
C ILE A 160 -6.46 3.92 -17.41
N ASP A 161 -7.27 4.72 -18.08
CA ASP A 161 -8.73 4.68 -18.03
C ASP A 161 -9.33 3.44 -18.72
N HIS A 162 -8.57 2.76 -19.59
CA HIS A 162 -8.98 1.51 -20.22
C HIS A 162 -8.78 0.28 -19.31
N LEU A 163 -8.07 0.43 -18.19
CA LEU A 163 -7.86 -0.66 -17.23
C LEU A 163 -9.18 -1.11 -16.60
N LYS A 164 -9.26 -2.41 -16.30
CA LYS A 164 -10.44 -3.05 -15.72
C LYS A 164 -10.06 -3.74 -14.41
N PRO A 165 -11.02 -3.92 -13.49
CA PRO A 165 -10.80 -4.76 -12.32
C PRO A 165 -10.24 -6.13 -12.72
N GLY A 166 -9.17 -6.56 -12.05
CA GLY A 166 -8.41 -7.77 -12.35
C GLY A 166 -7.19 -7.57 -13.25
N ASP A 167 -7.03 -6.43 -13.92
CA ASP A 167 -5.82 -6.13 -14.69
C ASP A 167 -4.59 -6.07 -13.78
N LYS A 168 -3.50 -6.67 -14.25
CA LYS A 168 -2.28 -6.81 -13.47
C LYS A 168 -1.36 -5.60 -13.60
N ILE A 169 -0.85 -5.15 -12.46
CA ILE A 169 0.20 -4.14 -12.33
C ILE A 169 1.39 -4.80 -11.62
N VAL A 170 2.57 -4.66 -12.17
CA VAL A 170 3.81 -5.19 -11.59
C VAL A 170 4.74 -4.05 -11.25
N LEU A 171 5.15 -3.98 -10.00
CA LEU A 171 6.16 -3.03 -9.52
C LEU A 171 7.46 -3.78 -9.20
N TYR A 172 8.58 -3.22 -9.64
CA TYR A 172 9.91 -3.67 -9.28
C TYR A 172 10.56 -2.60 -8.42
N THR A 173 11.19 -3.03 -7.34
CA THR A 173 11.83 -2.12 -6.38
C THR A 173 13.34 -2.14 -6.52
N GLU A 174 13.98 -1.08 -6.02
CA GLU A 174 15.44 -0.95 -5.98
C GLU A 174 16.11 -2.13 -5.26
N ASN A 175 15.47 -2.67 -4.22
CA ASN A 175 15.95 -3.79 -3.43
C ASN A 175 15.71 -5.17 -4.10
N GLY A 176 15.37 -5.20 -5.39
CA GLY A 176 15.13 -6.42 -6.16
C GLY A 176 13.76 -7.07 -5.94
N GLY A 177 12.86 -6.40 -5.21
CA GLY A 177 11.49 -6.88 -5.01
C GLY A 177 10.67 -6.85 -6.30
N LYS A 178 9.74 -7.81 -6.41
CA LYS A 178 8.74 -7.86 -7.47
C LYS A 178 7.37 -8.06 -6.84
N PHE A 179 6.51 -7.06 -6.97
CA PHE A 179 5.20 -7.01 -6.36
C PHE A 179 4.12 -7.01 -7.44
N ASN A 180 3.08 -7.82 -7.24
CA ASN A 180 1.95 -7.91 -8.16
C ASN A 180 0.72 -7.29 -7.49
N TYR A 181 0.09 -6.37 -8.19
CA TYR A 181 -1.17 -5.75 -7.79
C TYR A 181 -2.19 -5.98 -8.88
N PHE A 182 -3.46 -6.00 -8.49
CA PHE A 182 -4.58 -6.16 -9.41
C PHE A 182 -5.50 -4.95 -9.27
N VAL A 183 -5.89 -4.39 -10.40
CA VAL A 183 -6.81 -3.26 -10.44
C VAL A 183 -8.11 -3.63 -9.73
N THR A 184 -8.53 -2.79 -8.82
CA THR A 184 -9.82 -2.92 -8.12
C THR A 184 -10.81 -1.86 -8.56
N LYS A 185 -10.32 -0.68 -8.97
CA LYS A 185 -11.15 0.46 -9.31
C LYS A 185 -10.44 1.39 -10.29
N VAL A 186 -11.21 1.87 -11.27
CA VAL A 186 -10.86 2.99 -12.13
C VAL A 186 -11.94 4.05 -11.97
N VAL A 187 -11.54 5.30 -11.71
CA VAL A 187 -12.49 6.39 -11.48
C VAL A 187 -11.96 7.71 -12.01
N GLN A 188 -12.87 8.49 -12.58
CA GLN A 188 -12.61 9.87 -12.97
C GLN A 188 -13.27 10.82 -11.98
N VAL A 189 -12.48 11.73 -11.41
CA VAL A 189 -12.92 12.72 -10.43
C VAL A 189 -12.74 14.11 -11.03
N PRO A 190 -13.77 14.98 -11.01
CA PRO A 190 -13.65 16.36 -11.46
C PRO A 190 -12.51 17.10 -10.77
N TYR A 191 -11.80 17.96 -11.52
CA TYR A 191 -10.61 18.67 -11.05
C TYR A 191 -10.85 20.18 -11.03
N LEU A 192 -11.85 20.63 -10.33
CA LEU A 192 -12.14 22.06 -10.29
C LEU A 192 -11.83 22.69 -8.94
N TYR A 193 -11.58 21.90 -7.90
CA TYR A 193 -11.25 22.32 -6.51
C TYR A 193 -12.06 23.53 -6.01
N LYS A 194 -13.33 23.57 -6.36
CA LYS A 194 -14.20 24.68 -5.96
C LYS A 194 -14.68 24.55 -4.53
N THR A 195 -14.65 23.34 -3.98
CA THR A 195 -15.17 23.06 -2.65
C THR A 195 -14.21 22.15 -1.87
N ALA A 196 -14.29 22.21 -0.52
CA ALA A 196 -13.55 21.31 0.36
C ALA A 196 -13.93 19.83 0.13
N ALA A 197 -15.17 19.55 -0.27
CA ALA A 197 -15.62 18.19 -0.57
C ALA A 197 -14.93 17.63 -1.81
N GLU A 198 -14.75 18.44 -2.86
CA GLU A 198 -14.00 18.02 -4.07
C GLU A 198 -12.53 17.75 -3.74
N LEU A 199 -11.89 18.62 -2.95
CA LEU A 199 -10.53 18.42 -2.49
C LEU A 199 -10.40 17.11 -1.69
N ASN A 200 -11.32 16.84 -0.77
CA ASN A 200 -11.32 15.60 0.01
C ASN A 200 -11.49 14.37 -0.86
N ASN A 201 -12.27 14.42 -1.94
CA ASN A 201 -12.36 13.31 -2.89
C ASN A 201 -11.00 12.96 -3.50
N HIS A 202 -10.16 13.93 -3.83
CA HIS A 202 -8.81 13.68 -4.32
C HIS A 202 -7.90 13.11 -3.23
N LEU A 203 -7.97 13.66 -2.01
CA LEU A 203 -7.19 13.20 -0.87
C LEU A 203 -7.50 11.75 -0.48
N ASN A 204 -8.75 11.28 -0.68
CA ASN A 204 -9.13 9.88 -0.47
C ASN A 204 -8.35 8.91 -1.37
N TYR A 205 -7.86 9.37 -2.53
CA TYR A 205 -7.04 8.55 -3.42
C TYR A 205 -5.54 8.74 -3.17
N LEU A 206 -5.10 9.94 -2.82
CA LEU A 206 -3.69 10.30 -2.69
C LEU A 206 -3.14 10.19 -1.27
N GLY A 207 -4.02 10.21 -0.27
CA GLY A 207 -3.64 10.15 1.13
C GLY A 207 -3.11 8.78 1.58
N PRO A 208 -2.54 8.72 2.78
CA PRO A 208 -2.07 7.48 3.38
C PRO A 208 -3.23 6.51 3.63
N THR A 209 -2.92 5.21 3.61
CA THR A 209 -3.88 4.13 3.91
C THR A 209 -3.28 3.13 4.88
N HIS A 210 -4.13 2.39 5.59
CA HIS A 210 -3.67 1.32 6.48
C HIS A 210 -3.28 0.05 5.71
N ASP A 211 -3.99 -0.22 4.62
CA ASP A 211 -3.73 -1.36 3.73
C ASP A 211 -2.81 -0.93 2.57
N GLU A 212 -1.96 -1.85 2.13
CA GLU A 212 -1.11 -1.61 0.99
C GLU A 212 -1.93 -1.57 -0.31
N ARG A 213 -1.74 -0.50 -1.06
CA ARG A 213 -2.34 -0.34 -2.38
C ARG A 213 -1.47 0.52 -3.29
N VAL A 214 -1.66 0.36 -4.59
CA VAL A 214 -1.14 1.26 -5.62
C VAL A 214 -2.24 2.20 -6.06
N THR A 215 -1.96 3.49 -6.11
CA THR A 215 -2.83 4.49 -6.73
C THR A 215 -2.07 5.16 -7.86
N MET A 216 -2.49 4.92 -9.10
CA MET A 216 -1.98 5.64 -10.26
C MET A 216 -2.87 6.83 -10.57
N VAL A 217 -2.27 7.96 -10.95
CA VAL A 217 -3.01 9.19 -11.25
C VAL A 217 -2.49 9.88 -12.51
N THR A 218 -3.44 10.35 -13.32
CA THR A 218 -3.16 11.20 -14.50
C THR A 218 -4.23 12.27 -14.69
N CYS A 219 -3.99 13.20 -15.59
CA CYS A 219 -5.00 14.14 -16.05
C CYS A 219 -6.11 13.43 -16.82
N GLY A 220 -7.34 13.92 -16.70
CA GLY A 220 -8.50 13.42 -17.41
C GLY A 220 -9.37 14.55 -17.97
N GLY A 221 -10.39 14.19 -18.71
CA GLY A 221 -11.27 15.11 -19.42
C GLY A 221 -10.83 15.36 -20.87
N PRO A 222 -11.57 16.20 -21.61
CA PRO A 222 -11.26 16.48 -22.99
C PRO A 222 -9.85 17.02 -23.17
N PHE A 223 -9.22 16.66 -24.29
CA PHE A 223 -7.88 17.12 -24.63
C PHE A 223 -7.77 18.66 -24.53
N GLY A 224 -6.75 19.10 -23.80
CA GLY A 224 -6.51 20.53 -23.59
C GLY A 224 -7.31 21.19 -22.47
N VAL A 225 -8.34 20.56 -21.92
CA VAL A 225 -9.18 21.14 -20.84
C VAL A 225 -8.76 20.62 -19.45
N TRP A 226 -8.34 19.37 -19.35
CA TRP A 226 -7.85 18.74 -18.11
C TRP A 226 -8.79 18.93 -16.92
N SER A 227 -10.08 18.76 -17.16
CA SER A 227 -11.14 19.05 -16.19
C SER A 227 -11.32 17.94 -15.13
N ALA A 228 -10.50 16.91 -15.16
CA ALA A 228 -10.58 15.78 -14.24
C ALA A 228 -9.21 15.18 -13.90
N ARG A 229 -9.22 14.29 -12.92
CA ARG A 229 -8.14 13.32 -12.65
C ARG A 229 -8.69 11.91 -12.80
N ILE A 230 -7.91 11.05 -13.42
CA ILE A 230 -8.19 9.61 -13.50
C ILE A 230 -7.35 8.94 -12.44
N TYR A 231 -7.99 8.16 -11.60
CA TYR A 231 -7.37 7.34 -10.56
C TYR A 231 -7.59 5.86 -10.87
N VAL A 232 -6.52 5.09 -10.80
CA VAL A 232 -6.57 3.62 -10.83
C VAL A 232 -6.08 3.13 -9.48
N VAL A 233 -6.89 2.35 -8.79
CA VAL A 233 -6.54 1.74 -7.51
C VAL A 233 -6.35 0.25 -7.72
N ALA A 234 -5.23 -0.29 -7.23
CA ALA A 234 -4.91 -1.71 -7.30
C ALA A 234 -4.42 -2.22 -5.94
N LYS A 235 -4.68 -3.50 -5.65
CA LYS A 235 -4.28 -4.19 -4.42
C LYS A 235 -3.61 -5.53 -4.76
N GLN A 236 -2.86 -6.08 -3.81
CA GLN A 236 -2.30 -7.43 -3.91
C GLN A 236 -3.38 -8.50 -3.85
#